data_8ecc8701175a68bc85270eed1ecef7a5
#
_entry.id   8ecc8701175a68bc85270eed1ecef7a5
#
_cell.length_a   1.000
_cell.length_b   1.000
_cell.length_c   1.000
_cell.angle_alpha   90.00
_cell.angle_beta   90.00
_cell.angle_gamma   90.00
#
_symmetry.space_group_name_H-M   'P 1'
#
loop_
_entity.id
_entity.type
_entity.pdbx_description
1 polymer ?
#
loop_
_entity_poly.entity_id
_entity_poly.type
_entity_poly.pdbx_seq_one_letter_code
_entity_poly.pdbx_strand_id
1 'polypeptide(L)'
;MKIQYFALVAVAMAMMSACGYPPSAEEVCGSNNLFSFDSRNEPLGSGSRLKAEIGKAAAAKAPTTLGDIARDAGWSDNWDRMITVYSDPDIDKLNKAAQIDLPAICWKGVPHRTNSDGPSPGYYLFLSNGRRVQVVDWDTLTQPPLNPHYLPSLTPLSALVVDERGDLVPAG
;
A
#
# COMPACT_ATOMS: atom_id res chain seq x y z
N MET A 1 38.84 22.95 -71.96
CA MET A 1 37.81 23.59 -71.07
C MET A 1 36.95 22.49 -70.51
N LYS A 2 37.22 22.07 -69.25
CA LYS A 2 36.46 20.99 -68.60
C LYS A 2 35.59 21.66 -67.48
N ILE A 3 34.30 21.59 -67.65
CA ILE A 3 33.30 22.10 -66.66
C ILE A 3 33.00 20.96 -65.66
N GLN A 4 33.41 21.15 -64.42
CA GLN A 4 33.04 20.23 -63.30
C GLN A 4 31.69 20.64 -62.73
N TYR A 5 30.71 19.74 -62.77
CA TYR A 5 29.42 19.88 -62.08
C TYR A 5 29.60 19.46 -60.66
N PHE A 6 29.47 20.39 -59.72
CA PHE A 6 29.30 20.08 -58.28
C PHE A 6 27.85 19.69 -58.04
N ALA A 7 27.63 18.41 -57.67
CA ALA A 7 26.35 17.94 -57.19
C ALA A 7 26.20 18.29 -55.71
N LEU A 8 25.29 19.22 -55.41
CA LEU A 8 24.86 19.54 -54.04
C LEU A 8 23.91 18.43 -53.56
N VAL A 9 24.39 17.55 -52.67
CA VAL A 9 23.57 16.60 -51.98
C VAL A 9 22.96 17.30 -50.72
N ALA A 10 21.67 17.68 -50.82
CA ALA A 10 20.92 18.18 -49.69
C ALA A 10 20.53 17.00 -48.78
N VAL A 11 21.21 16.88 -47.64
CA VAL A 11 20.83 15.92 -46.58
C VAL A 11 19.66 16.54 -45.82
N ALA A 12 18.45 16.10 -46.12
CA ALA A 12 17.26 16.41 -45.32
C ALA A 12 17.33 15.55 -44.05
N MET A 13 17.79 16.14 -42.93
CA MET A 13 17.62 15.55 -41.61
C MET A 13 16.14 15.59 -41.23
N ALA A 14 15.44 14.48 -41.40
CA ALA A 14 14.13 14.25 -40.81
C ALA A 14 14.31 14.16 -39.28
N MET A 15 14.07 15.25 -38.56
CA MET A 15 13.88 15.25 -37.11
C MET A 15 12.56 14.54 -36.82
N MET A 16 12.63 13.22 -36.64
CA MET A 16 11.55 12.50 -36.03
C MET A 16 11.50 12.91 -34.56
N SER A 17 10.62 13.86 -34.23
CA SER A 17 10.19 14.12 -32.86
C SER A 17 9.52 12.84 -32.37
N ALA A 18 10.27 11.99 -31.72
CA ALA A 18 9.71 10.88 -30.95
C ALA A 18 8.92 11.52 -29.81
N CYS A 19 7.60 11.65 -29.97
CA CYS A 19 6.69 11.83 -28.86
C CYS A 19 6.80 10.55 -28.03
N GLY A 20 7.78 10.49 -27.14
CA GLY A 20 7.91 9.41 -26.18
C GLY A 20 6.70 9.48 -25.26
N TYR A 21 5.86 8.46 -25.29
CA TYR A 21 4.86 8.27 -24.24
C TYR A 21 5.61 8.19 -22.91
N PRO A 22 5.08 8.82 -21.84
CA PRO A 22 5.69 8.65 -20.53
C PRO A 22 5.71 7.15 -20.18
N PRO A 23 6.79 6.66 -19.55
CA PRO A 23 6.91 5.26 -19.21
C PRO A 23 5.73 4.82 -18.32
N SER A 24 5.24 3.61 -18.53
CA SER A 24 4.18 3.04 -17.70
C SER A 24 4.68 2.76 -16.27
N ALA A 25 3.76 2.68 -15.30
CA ALA A 25 4.11 2.31 -13.94
C ALA A 25 4.84 0.95 -13.87
N GLU A 26 4.48 0.02 -14.75
CA GLU A 26 5.09 -1.31 -14.81
C GLU A 26 6.54 -1.25 -15.31
N GLU A 27 6.83 -0.36 -16.27
CA GLU A 27 8.20 -0.12 -16.75
C GLU A 27 9.08 0.56 -15.72
N VAL A 28 8.53 1.50 -14.94
CA VAL A 28 9.28 2.23 -13.90
C VAL A 28 9.50 1.38 -12.67
N CYS A 29 8.49 0.65 -12.21
CA CYS A 29 8.49 -0.03 -10.92
C CYS A 29 8.91 -1.51 -11.04
N GLY A 30 8.78 -2.10 -12.21
CA GLY A 30 8.80 -3.55 -12.38
C GLY A 30 7.58 -4.22 -11.72
N SER A 31 7.21 -5.39 -12.18
CA SER A 31 6.01 -6.10 -11.72
C SER A 31 6.01 -6.42 -10.21
N ASN A 32 7.19 -6.60 -9.62
CA ASN A 32 7.34 -6.96 -8.20
C ASN A 32 7.22 -5.77 -7.23
N ASN A 33 7.37 -4.54 -7.72
CA ASN A 33 7.34 -3.32 -6.92
C ASN A 33 6.12 -2.45 -7.22
N LEU A 34 5.15 -3.00 -7.95
CA LEU A 34 3.88 -2.33 -8.18
C LEU A 34 2.92 -2.64 -7.03
N PHE A 35 2.65 -1.63 -6.20
CA PHE A 35 1.72 -1.73 -5.08
C PHE A 35 0.32 -1.34 -5.56
N SER A 36 -0.59 -2.30 -5.67
CA SER A 36 -1.99 -2.03 -6.04
C SER A 36 -2.92 -2.30 -4.86
N PHE A 37 -3.73 -1.30 -4.51
CA PHE A 37 -4.80 -1.43 -3.53
C PHE A 37 -6.09 -2.04 -4.11
N ASP A 38 -6.14 -2.24 -5.43
CA ASP A 38 -7.30 -2.81 -6.12
C ASP A 38 -7.36 -4.34 -6.06
N SER A 39 -6.25 -4.98 -5.68
CA SER A 39 -6.19 -6.44 -5.60
C SER A 39 -7.04 -6.99 -4.45
N ARG A 40 -7.91 -7.93 -4.77
CA ARG A 40 -8.78 -8.63 -3.82
C ARG A 40 -8.27 -10.03 -3.46
N ASN A 41 -7.02 -10.36 -3.83
CA ASN A 41 -6.42 -11.63 -3.47
C ASN A 41 -6.12 -11.68 -1.97
N GLU A 42 -6.46 -12.80 -1.33
CA GLU A 42 -6.31 -13.01 0.12
C GLU A 42 -5.33 -14.17 0.42
N PRO A 43 -4.06 -14.10 -0.01
CA PRO A 43 -3.10 -15.19 0.16
C PRO A 43 -2.74 -15.47 1.62
N LEU A 44 -2.92 -14.51 2.51
CA LEU A 44 -2.70 -14.69 3.94
C LEU A 44 -3.91 -15.33 4.62
N GLY A 45 -5.10 -15.01 4.17
CA GLY A 45 -6.36 -15.46 4.76
C GLY A 45 -7.45 -14.41 4.63
N SER A 46 -8.66 -14.74 5.07
CA SER A 46 -9.82 -13.86 4.92
C SER A 46 -9.68 -12.54 5.68
N GLY A 47 -9.75 -11.41 4.96
CA GLY A 47 -9.75 -10.07 5.54
C GLY A 47 -10.96 -9.82 6.45
N SER A 48 -12.11 -10.39 6.13
CA SER A 48 -13.30 -10.29 6.98
C SER A 48 -13.13 -11.03 8.31
N ARG A 49 -12.46 -12.19 8.31
CA ARG A 49 -12.12 -12.90 9.53
C ARG A 49 -11.13 -12.12 10.39
N LEU A 50 -10.11 -11.53 9.79
CA LEU A 50 -9.16 -10.69 10.51
C LEU A 50 -9.89 -9.53 11.22
N LYS A 51 -10.77 -8.82 10.50
CA LYS A 51 -11.58 -7.73 11.08
C LYS A 51 -12.43 -8.22 12.27
N ALA A 52 -13.01 -9.39 12.16
CA ALA A 52 -13.82 -9.99 13.24
C ALA A 52 -12.97 -10.34 14.47
N GLU A 53 -11.76 -10.92 14.27
CA GLU A 53 -10.86 -11.26 15.38
C GLU A 53 -10.27 -10.02 16.06
N ILE A 54 -9.98 -8.96 15.31
CA ILE A 54 -9.63 -7.65 15.89
C ILE A 54 -10.74 -7.16 16.84
N GLY A 55 -12.01 -7.24 16.41
CA GLY A 55 -13.15 -6.86 17.25
C GLY A 55 -13.28 -7.71 18.50
N LYS A 56 -13.06 -9.03 18.41
CA LYS A 56 -13.07 -9.94 19.57
C LYS A 56 -11.94 -9.64 20.56
N ALA A 57 -10.73 -9.41 20.05
CA ALA A 57 -9.57 -9.07 20.87
C ALA A 57 -9.80 -7.76 21.64
N ALA A 58 -10.35 -6.73 20.98
CA ALA A 58 -10.71 -5.48 21.64
C ALA A 58 -11.77 -5.68 22.73
N ALA A 59 -12.80 -6.50 22.46
CA ALA A 59 -13.84 -6.81 23.43
C ALA A 59 -13.32 -7.62 24.64
N ALA A 60 -12.33 -8.46 24.44
CA ALA A 60 -11.72 -9.27 25.51
C ALA A 60 -10.91 -8.43 26.51
N LYS A 61 -10.46 -7.23 26.12
CA LYS A 61 -9.66 -6.30 26.94
C LYS A 61 -8.40 -6.93 27.55
N ALA A 62 -7.89 -7.99 26.95
CA ALA A 62 -6.65 -8.65 27.37
C ALA A 62 -5.51 -8.23 26.45
N PRO A 63 -4.27 -8.10 26.96
CA PRO A 63 -3.11 -7.89 26.12
C PRO A 63 -2.97 -9.02 25.10
N THR A 64 -2.64 -8.68 23.86
CA THR A 64 -2.45 -9.63 22.76
C THR A 64 -1.38 -9.14 21.82
N THR A 65 -1.07 -9.90 20.78
CA THR A 65 -0.22 -9.44 19.67
C THR A 65 -1.00 -9.43 18.36
N LEU A 66 -0.56 -8.63 17.41
CA LEU A 66 -1.19 -8.64 16.08
C LEU A 66 -1.05 -10.02 15.40
N GLY A 67 0.06 -10.72 15.66
CA GLY A 67 0.29 -12.08 15.17
C GLY A 67 -0.68 -13.10 15.77
N ASP A 68 -1.02 -12.98 17.05
CA ASP A 68 -2.01 -13.86 17.67
C ASP A 68 -3.41 -13.63 17.07
N ILE A 69 -3.81 -12.38 16.89
CA ILE A 69 -5.08 -12.04 16.23
C ILE A 69 -5.13 -12.60 14.81
N ALA A 70 -4.03 -12.46 14.04
CA ALA A 70 -3.96 -12.99 12.69
C ALA A 70 -4.05 -14.53 12.67
N ARG A 71 -3.40 -15.21 13.62
CA ARG A 71 -3.46 -16.67 13.76
C ARG A 71 -4.86 -17.13 14.11
N ASP A 72 -5.54 -16.46 15.03
CA ASP A 72 -6.91 -16.77 15.41
C ASP A 72 -7.89 -16.56 14.25
N ALA A 73 -7.59 -15.60 13.35
CA ALA A 73 -8.31 -15.42 12.08
C ALA A 73 -8.02 -16.53 11.05
N GLY A 74 -7.09 -17.46 11.34
CA GLY A 74 -6.65 -18.51 10.43
C GLY A 74 -5.73 -18.00 9.31
N TRP A 75 -5.00 -16.91 9.56
CA TRP A 75 -4.07 -16.33 8.62
C TRP A 75 -2.72 -17.05 8.62
N SER A 76 -2.07 -17.05 7.46
CA SER A 76 -0.67 -17.42 7.33
C SER A 76 0.23 -16.37 8.00
N ASP A 77 1.37 -16.81 8.51
CA ASP A 77 2.42 -15.98 9.10
C ASP A 77 3.42 -15.39 8.06
N ASN A 78 3.14 -15.54 6.77
CA ASN A 78 3.98 -15.08 5.66
C ASN A 78 3.90 -13.55 5.45
N TRP A 79 3.95 -12.79 6.54
CA TRP A 79 4.03 -11.33 6.53
C TRP A 79 4.89 -10.86 7.71
N ASP A 80 5.54 -9.72 7.55
CA ASP A 80 6.42 -9.15 8.57
C ASP A 80 5.95 -7.76 9.05
N ARG A 81 5.04 -7.15 8.31
CA ARG A 81 4.59 -5.78 8.59
C ARG A 81 3.17 -5.52 8.13
N MET A 82 2.42 -4.77 8.93
CA MET A 82 1.15 -4.18 8.56
C MET A 82 1.25 -2.65 8.66
N ILE A 83 0.70 -1.96 7.68
CA ILE A 83 0.60 -0.50 7.65
C ILE A 83 -0.86 -0.11 7.54
N THR A 84 -1.28 0.86 8.34
CA THR A 84 -2.59 1.48 8.16
C THR A 84 -2.47 2.62 7.17
N VAL A 85 -3.24 2.52 6.09
CA VAL A 85 -3.27 3.51 5.01
C VAL A 85 -4.63 4.21 5.04
N TYR A 86 -4.64 5.48 5.40
CA TYR A 86 -5.82 6.33 5.38
C TYR A 86 -6.01 6.96 4.00
N SER A 87 -7.15 7.63 3.78
CA SER A 87 -7.40 8.37 2.55
C SER A 87 -6.37 9.47 2.34
N ASP A 88 -6.00 9.67 1.07
CA ASP A 88 -5.06 10.71 0.62
C ASP A 88 -3.71 10.66 1.36
N PRO A 89 -3.06 9.49 1.42
CA PRO A 89 -1.81 9.35 2.16
C PRO A 89 -0.68 10.13 1.47
N ASP A 90 0.19 10.69 2.29
CA ASP A 90 1.49 11.19 1.86
C ASP A 90 2.38 10.01 1.45
N ILE A 91 2.84 9.99 0.20
CA ILE A 91 3.61 8.88 -0.37
C ILE A 91 4.97 8.70 0.32
N ASP A 92 5.63 9.78 0.72
CA ASP A 92 6.92 9.70 1.42
C ASP A 92 6.74 9.06 2.80
N LYS A 93 5.66 9.40 3.51
CA LYS A 93 5.32 8.76 4.78
C LYS A 93 4.96 7.28 4.58
N LEU A 94 4.24 6.97 3.51
CA LEU A 94 3.89 5.59 3.17
C LEU A 94 5.14 4.76 2.85
N ASN A 95 6.06 5.29 2.04
CA ASN A 95 7.35 4.68 1.75
C ASN A 95 8.15 4.43 3.04
N LYS A 96 8.22 5.43 3.91
CA LYS A 96 8.91 5.31 5.19
C LYS A 96 8.30 4.23 6.08
N ALA A 97 6.97 4.18 6.18
CA ALA A 97 6.27 3.15 6.95
C ALA A 97 6.48 1.74 6.36
N ALA A 98 6.49 1.64 5.03
CA ALA A 98 6.75 0.40 4.31
C ALA A 98 8.24 -0.01 4.33
N GLN A 99 9.15 0.89 4.69
CA GLN A 99 10.62 0.74 4.58
C GLN A 99 11.07 0.44 3.15
N ILE A 100 10.48 1.14 2.20
CA ILE A 100 10.80 1.08 0.77
C ILE A 100 11.01 2.51 0.26
N ASP A 101 11.57 2.63 -0.95
CA ASP A 101 11.73 3.90 -1.64
C ASP A 101 11.22 3.74 -3.08
N LEU A 102 9.96 4.07 -3.28
CA LEU A 102 9.28 3.92 -4.56
C LEU A 102 8.68 5.24 -5.03
N PRO A 103 8.77 5.55 -6.35
CA PRO A 103 8.05 6.67 -6.92
C PRO A 103 6.53 6.55 -6.73
N ALA A 104 5.84 7.69 -6.67
CA ALA A 104 4.38 7.72 -6.48
C ALA A 104 3.61 6.90 -7.52
N ILE A 105 4.12 6.84 -8.77
CA ILE A 105 3.52 6.04 -9.85
C ILE A 105 3.45 4.53 -9.53
N CYS A 106 4.27 4.04 -8.59
CA CYS A 106 4.28 2.63 -8.16
C CYS A 106 3.15 2.29 -7.17
N TRP A 107 2.45 3.29 -6.66
CA TRP A 107 1.33 3.14 -5.75
C TRP A 107 0.01 3.32 -6.51
N LYS A 108 -0.66 2.22 -6.88
CA LYS A 108 -1.93 2.25 -7.63
C LYS A 108 -3.13 2.05 -6.71
N GLY A 109 -4.24 2.74 -7.03
CA GLY A 109 -5.49 2.58 -6.29
C GLY A 109 -5.40 3.07 -4.84
N VAL A 110 -4.51 4.03 -4.58
CA VAL A 110 -4.39 4.67 -3.27
C VAL A 110 -5.76 5.21 -2.87
N PRO A 111 -6.19 5.03 -1.60
CA PRO A 111 -7.51 5.46 -1.18
C PRO A 111 -7.63 6.98 -1.25
N HIS A 112 -8.67 7.45 -1.94
CA HIS A 112 -9.02 8.87 -2.02
C HIS A 112 -10.40 9.11 -1.45
N ARG A 113 -10.56 10.21 -0.71
CA ARG A 113 -11.87 10.65 -0.27
C ARG A 113 -12.66 11.18 -1.47
N THR A 114 -13.75 10.53 -1.81
CA THR A 114 -14.59 10.91 -2.95
C THR A 114 -15.58 12.03 -2.63
N ASN A 115 -16.01 12.12 -1.36
CA ASN A 115 -16.96 13.15 -0.89
C ASN A 115 -16.55 13.64 0.50
N SER A 116 -16.81 14.93 0.80
CA SER A 116 -16.52 15.51 2.12
C SER A 116 -17.32 14.86 3.25
N ASP A 117 -18.53 14.40 2.96
CA ASP A 117 -19.51 13.93 3.94
C ASP A 117 -19.69 12.40 3.95
N GLY A 118 -18.98 11.69 3.06
CA GLY A 118 -19.02 10.23 2.96
C GLY A 118 -18.00 9.53 3.85
N PRO A 119 -18.14 8.20 4.05
CA PRO A 119 -17.13 7.41 4.73
C PRO A 119 -15.78 7.53 4.01
N SER A 120 -14.73 7.74 4.77
CA SER A 120 -13.37 7.76 4.21
C SER A 120 -12.85 6.34 4.10
N PRO A 121 -12.40 5.90 2.90
CA PRO A 121 -11.81 4.58 2.73
C PRO A 121 -10.44 4.51 3.39
N GLY A 122 -10.05 3.31 3.80
CA GLY A 122 -8.73 3.00 4.30
C GLY A 122 -8.39 1.54 4.08
N TYR A 123 -7.12 1.21 4.34
CA TYR A 123 -6.62 -0.15 4.16
C TYR A 123 -5.65 -0.54 5.26
N TYR A 124 -5.64 -1.81 5.60
CA TYR A 124 -4.49 -2.47 6.23
C TYR A 124 -3.69 -3.12 5.11
N LEU A 125 -2.48 -2.63 4.89
CA LEU A 125 -1.53 -3.15 3.89
C LEU A 125 -0.55 -4.08 4.59
N PHE A 126 -0.54 -5.35 4.19
CA PHE A 126 0.39 -6.36 4.70
C PHE A 126 1.55 -6.56 3.74
N LEU A 127 2.74 -6.56 4.29
CA LEU A 127 4.01 -6.67 3.56
C LEU A 127 4.78 -7.91 4.03
N SER A 128 5.62 -8.44 3.15
CA SER A 128 6.66 -9.40 3.46
C SER A 128 7.92 -9.03 2.71
N ASN A 129 9.01 -8.78 3.42
CA ASN A 129 10.30 -8.36 2.85
C ASN A 129 10.16 -7.17 1.87
N GLY A 130 9.40 -6.15 2.27
CA GLY A 130 9.16 -4.95 1.48
C GLY A 130 8.26 -5.15 0.25
N ARG A 131 7.61 -6.30 0.10
CA ARG A 131 6.68 -6.59 -0.99
C ARG A 131 5.25 -6.63 -0.47
N ARG A 132 4.32 -6.12 -1.26
CA ARG A 132 2.90 -6.23 -0.95
C ARG A 132 2.46 -7.70 -0.98
N VAL A 133 1.82 -8.15 0.08
CA VAL A 133 1.21 -9.49 0.14
C VAL A 133 -0.30 -9.39 0.02
N GLN A 134 -0.94 -8.63 0.90
CA GLN A 134 -2.39 -8.53 0.97
C GLN A 134 -2.83 -7.13 1.40
N VAL A 135 -4.03 -6.76 0.98
CA VAL A 135 -4.72 -5.54 1.40
C VAL A 135 -6.06 -5.94 2.01
N VAL A 136 -6.41 -5.34 3.14
CA VAL A 136 -7.73 -5.47 3.77
C VAL A 136 -8.37 -4.10 3.82
N ASP A 137 -9.48 -3.95 3.13
CA ASP A 137 -10.22 -2.70 3.07
C ASP A 137 -11.07 -2.46 4.31
N TRP A 138 -11.25 -1.20 4.64
CA TRP A 138 -12.20 -0.70 5.62
C TRP A 138 -12.63 0.72 5.25
N ASP A 139 -13.66 1.24 5.87
CA ASP A 139 -14.01 2.66 5.84
C ASP A 139 -14.25 3.15 7.27
N THR A 140 -14.48 4.44 7.44
CA THR A 140 -14.65 5.03 8.77
C THR A 140 -15.88 4.50 9.56
N LEU A 141 -16.79 3.79 8.91
CA LEU A 141 -17.92 3.14 9.55
C LEU A 141 -17.65 1.68 9.90
N THR A 142 -16.76 1.03 9.15
CA THR A 142 -16.44 -0.40 9.26
C THR A 142 -15.01 -0.65 9.73
N GLN A 143 -14.27 0.39 10.09
CA GLN A 143 -12.93 0.27 10.64
C GLN A 143 -12.99 -0.60 11.91
N PRO A 144 -12.20 -1.69 11.95
CA PRO A 144 -12.07 -2.45 13.18
C PRO A 144 -11.45 -1.60 14.28
N PRO A 145 -11.71 -1.91 15.57
CA PRO A 145 -11.15 -1.18 16.70
C PRO A 145 -9.65 -1.44 16.87
N LEU A 146 -8.88 -1.11 15.84
CA LEU A 146 -7.42 -1.17 15.80
C LEU A 146 -6.91 0.20 15.36
N ASN A 147 -6.27 0.89 16.28
CA ASN A 147 -5.83 2.26 16.10
C ASN A 147 -4.32 2.41 16.31
N PRO A 148 -3.50 2.25 15.27
CA PRO A 148 -2.04 2.39 15.36
C PRO A 148 -1.57 3.85 15.26
N HIS A 149 -2.35 4.83 15.72
CA HIS A 149 -2.10 6.27 15.52
C HIS A 149 -0.68 6.74 15.81
N TYR A 150 0.03 6.06 16.70
CA TYR A 150 1.38 6.45 17.11
C TYR A 150 2.48 5.65 16.41
N LEU A 151 2.13 4.52 15.79
CA LEU A 151 3.08 3.69 15.05
C LEU A 151 2.56 3.49 13.64
N PRO A 152 3.25 4.03 12.61
CA PRO A 152 2.81 3.91 11.22
C PRO A 152 2.84 2.45 10.72
N SER A 153 3.51 1.55 11.43
CA SER A 153 3.60 0.14 11.08
C SER A 153 3.59 -0.77 12.31
N LEU A 154 2.93 -1.91 12.18
CA LEU A 154 2.90 -2.99 13.17
C LEU A 154 3.57 -4.25 12.60
N THR A 155 4.16 -5.05 13.47
CA THR A 155 4.70 -6.37 13.15
C THR A 155 3.85 -7.47 13.79
N PRO A 156 4.01 -8.75 13.45
CA PRO A 156 3.35 -9.83 14.17
C PRO A 156 3.61 -9.81 15.69
N LEU A 157 4.77 -9.32 16.11
CA LEU A 157 5.16 -9.24 17.53
C LEU A 157 4.70 -7.97 18.23
N SER A 158 4.04 -7.04 17.51
CA SER A 158 3.53 -5.82 18.12
C SER A 158 2.49 -6.15 19.18
N ALA A 159 2.85 -5.87 20.44
CA ALA A 159 1.95 -6.02 21.57
C ALA A 159 0.86 -4.95 21.51
N LEU A 160 -0.37 -5.35 21.75
CA LEU A 160 -1.57 -4.50 21.70
C LEU A 160 -2.30 -4.54 23.04
N VAL A 161 -2.80 -3.41 23.43
CA VAL A 161 -3.67 -3.23 24.61
C VAL A 161 -4.91 -2.43 24.20
N VAL A 162 -5.99 -2.54 24.98
CA VAL A 162 -7.20 -1.77 24.72
C VAL A 162 -7.12 -0.44 25.46
N ASP A 163 -7.32 0.65 24.73
CA ASP A 163 -7.37 2.00 25.29
C ASP A 163 -8.74 2.32 25.93
N GLU A 164 -8.89 3.54 26.46
CA GLU A 164 -10.13 4.01 27.07
C GLU A 164 -11.31 4.12 26.10
N ARG A 165 -11.05 4.19 24.79
CA ARG A 165 -12.08 4.25 23.73
C ARG A 165 -12.55 2.87 23.30
N GLY A 166 -11.83 1.82 23.72
CA GLY A 166 -12.11 0.45 23.32
C GLY A 166 -11.33 0.03 22.07
N ASP A 167 -10.35 0.83 21.64
CA ASP A 167 -9.50 0.50 20.51
C ASP A 167 -8.25 -0.25 20.95
N LEU A 168 -7.83 -1.23 20.15
CA LEU A 168 -6.52 -1.84 20.27
C LEU A 168 -5.46 -0.84 19.81
N VAL A 169 -4.53 -0.53 20.70
CA VAL A 169 -3.40 0.35 20.45
C VAL A 169 -2.09 -0.35 20.80
N PRO A 170 -0.96 0.02 20.18
CA PRO A 170 0.32 -0.53 20.59
C PRO A 170 0.59 -0.31 22.08
N ALA A 171 1.02 -1.35 22.77
CA ALA A 171 1.52 -1.22 24.14
C ALA A 171 2.81 -0.39 24.07
N GLY A 172 2.85 0.72 24.78
CA GLY A 172 3.98 1.66 24.84
C GLY A 172 5.27 1.07 25.42
#